data_23cfa29ea94702640c85d153cfaf2923
#
_entry.id   23cfa29ea94702640c85d153cfaf2923
#
_cell.length_a   1.000
_cell.length_b   1.000
_cell.length_c   1.000
_cell.angle_alpha   90.00
_cell.angle_beta   90.00
_cell.angle_gamma   90.00
#
_symmetry.space_group_name_H-M   'P 1'
#
loop_
_entity.id
_entity.type
_entity.pdbx_description
1 polymer ?
#
loop_
_entity_poly.entity_id
_entity_poly.type
_entity_poly.pdbx_seq_one_letter_code
_entity_poly.pdbx_strand_id
1 'polypeptide(L)'
;MSDLKYIIFFIVIFIGIPVGYIMAKKYPKIEKFLWFLLLFFTARTEDINFISMETYRGTSRGFEIGLVDITAIIVFLLIFNRRDKYPISMPIGSFLYFTYFMFSCISIINSDIYIYSFFELWKMIRMYFYFFVIYNLIHSFKDIEQFLSYMLYIVAFITFIVLKQKYLEGMFQTMGPFPHQNSLVMYLIIYGSLFLSYLLNVKKANIFLWTMAFGCCAIDILSTLSRGGMALFSLSIFVIFILSYAHKFSLRKIGVAGLFFILGTGVLYKASDTIMERIRTAPEESVSVRLVLAEAAQNMANDKIFGIGLNNFALKINPPYSYGNHIERLNEDDKGGLVETIYLMIAAETGWLNLIVFMSMLLFFYVKNFQNYLALKHGKWRKYRYLCIALIGALLSIYL
;
A
#
# COMPACT_ATOMS: atom_id res chain seq x y z
N MET A 1 14.70 28.64 -4.73
CA MET A 1 14.83 27.18 -4.50
C MET A 1 13.96 26.34 -5.45
N SER A 2 12.91 26.88 -6.07
CA SER A 2 12.05 26.14 -7.01
C SER A 2 12.78 25.63 -8.25
N ASP A 3 13.68 26.44 -8.82
CA ASP A 3 14.32 26.11 -10.12
C ASP A 3 15.43 25.06 -9.98
N LEU A 4 16.11 25.02 -8.83
CA LEU A 4 17.16 24.03 -8.57
C LEU A 4 16.63 22.58 -8.60
N LYS A 5 15.41 22.35 -8.11
CA LYS A 5 14.79 21.02 -8.13
C LYS A 5 14.60 20.50 -9.55
N TYR A 6 14.21 21.36 -10.50
CA TYR A 6 14.04 20.98 -11.89
C TYR A 6 15.38 20.66 -12.57
N ILE A 7 16.41 21.47 -12.30
CA ILE A 7 17.76 21.22 -12.82
C ILE A 7 18.26 19.85 -12.32
N ILE A 8 18.17 19.59 -11.02
CA ILE A 8 18.57 18.30 -10.44
C ILE A 8 17.79 17.17 -11.09
N PHE A 9 16.50 17.33 -11.26
CA PHE A 9 15.65 16.32 -11.88
C PHE A 9 16.07 16.03 -13.33
N PHE A 10 16.31 17.05 -14.15
CA PHE A 10 16.81 16.84 -15.53
C PHE A 10 18.17 16.16 -15.56
N ILE A 11 19.09 16.54 -14.65
CA ILE A 11 20.38 15.84 -14.50
C ILE A 11 20.15 14.36 -14.17
N VAL A 12 19.26 14.05 -13.25
CA VAL A 12 18.96 12.65 -12.87
C VAL A 12 18.36 11.88 -14.05
N ILE A 13 17.43 12.45 -14.80
CA ILE A 13 16.84 11.77 -15.97
C ILE A 13 17.86 11.57 -17.08
N PHE A 14 18.56 12.63 -17.50
CA PHE A 14 19.41 12.56 -18.69
C PHE A 14 20.79 11.96 -18.45
N ILE A 15 21.28 12.01 -17.22
CA ILE A 15 22.58 11.45 -16.83
C ILE A 15 22.39 10.26 -15.90
N GLY A 16 21.59 10.38 -14.86
CA GLY A 16 21.40 9.38 -13.83
C GLY A 16 20.82 8.06 -14.37
N ILE A 17 19.79 8.13 -15.20
CA ILE A 17 19.18 6.93 -15.81
C ILE A 17 20.16 6.21 -16.75
N PRO A 18 20.81 6.84 -17.75
CA PRO A 18 21.79 6.19 -18.60
C PRO A 18 22.98 5.63 -17.81
N VAL A 19 23.55 6.38 -16.90
CA VAL A 19 24.68 5.95 -16.06
C VAL A 19 24.26 4.78 -15.16
N GLY A 20 23.12 4.89 -14.49
CA GLY A 20 22.57 3.82 -13.64
C GLY A 20 22.34 2.52 -14.43
N TYR A 21 21.78 2.62 -15.64
CA TYR A 21 21.61 1.49 -16.54
C TYR A 21 22.94 0.83 -16.93
N ILE A 22 23.92 1.63 -17.40
CA ILE A 22 25.24 1.14 -17.81
C ILE A 22 25.95 0.45 -16.64
N MET A 23 25.95 1.10 -15.48
CA MET A 23 26.58 0.55 -14.27
C MET A 23 25.90 -0.75 -13.81
N ALA A 24 24.58 -0.79 -13.78
CA ALA A 24 23.85 -1.98 -13.38
C ALA A 24 24.01 -3.14 -14.37
N LYS A 25 24.12 -2.84 -15.68
CA LYS A 25 24.42 -3.83 -16.72
C LYS A 25 25.82 -4.43 -16.53
N LYS A 26 26.81 -3.63 -16.11
CA LYS A 26 28.19 -4.05 -15.92
C LYS A 26 28.40 -4.74 -14.56
N TYR A 27 27.74 -4.29 -13.51
CA TYR A 27 27.96 -4.74 -12.13
C TYR A 27 26.67 -5.33 -11.51
N PRO A 28 26.57 -6.68 -11.37
CA PRO A 28 25.37 -7.32 -10.80
C PRO A 28 25.00 -6.87 -9.39
N LYS A 29 25.96 -6.37 -8.60
CA LYS A 29 25.71 -5.83 -7.27
C LYS A 29 24.89 -4.54 -7.32
N ILE A 30 25.14 -3.70 -8.33
CA ILE A 30 24.40 -2.46 -8.53
C ILE A 30 22.96 -2.77 -8.98
N GLU A 31 22.77 -3.76 -9.84
CA GLU A 31 21.44 -4.22 -10.20
C GLU A 31 20.64 -4.67 -8.97
N LYS A 32 21.22 -5.49 -8.10
CA LYS A 32 20.56 -5.92 -6.86
C LYS A 32 20.28 -4.76 -5.90
N PHE A 33 21.14 -3.76 -5.88
CA PHE A 33 20.90 -2.53 -5.12
C PHE A 33 19.74 -1.72 -5.71
N LEU A 34 19.59 -1.66 -7.03
CA LEU A 34 18.41 -1.05 -7.66
C LEU A 34 17.12 -1.80 -7.31
N TRP A 35 17.15 -3.14 -7.22
CA TRP A 35 16.00 -3.91 -6.74
C TRP A 35 15.61 -3.55 -5.29
N PHE A 36 16.62 -3.34 -4.43
CA PHE A 36 16.38 -2.83 -3.09
C PHE A 36 15.76 -1.43 -3.11
N LEU A 37 16.33 -0.51 -3.90
CA LEU A 37 15.82 0.86 -4.03
C LEU A 37 14.39 0.91 -4.59
N LEU A 38 14.08 0.04 -5.55
CA LEU A 38 12.74 -0.08 -6.12
C LEU A 38 11.67 -0.41 -5.05
N LEU A 39 12.04 -1.21 -4.05
CA LEU A 39 11.16 -1.51 -2.92
C LEU A 39 11.26 -0.44 -1.82
N PHE A 40 12.45 0.08 -1.54
CA PHE A 40 12.68 1.08 -0.49
C PHE A 40 11.91 2.38 -0.73
N PHE A 41 11.89 2.86 -1.98
CA PHE A 41 11.17 4.08 -2.33
C PHE A 41 9.64 3.94 -2.32
N THR A 42 9.09 2.75 -2.11
CA THR A 42 7.66 2.60 -1.78
C THR A 42 7.34 2.95 -0.32
N ALA A 43 8.34 2.83 0.57
CA ALA A 43 8.20 3.21 1.96
C ALA A 43 8.55 4.69 2.19
N ARG A 44 9.43 5.25 1.36
CA ARG A 44 9.84 6.66 1.43
C ARG A 44 9.68 7.31 0.07
N THR A 45 8.63 8.10 -0.06
CA THR A 45 8.36 8.85 -1.28
C THR A 45 9.18 10.15 -1.29
N GLU A 46 10.00 10.31 -2.32
CA GLU A 46 10.71 11.55 -2.63
C GLU A 46 10.32 11.93 -4.04
N ASP A 47 9.43 12.90 -4.17
CA ASP A 47 8.78 13.27 -5.43
C ASP A 47 9.10 14.70 -5.83
N ILE A 48 9.13 14.94 -7.13
CA ILE A 48 9.10 16.27 -7.71
C ILE A 48 7.77 16.46 -8.42
N ASN A 49 7.02 17.46 -8.00
CA ASN A 49 5.81 17.91 -8.67
C ASN A 49 6.19 18.96 -9.74
N PHE A 50 5.91 18.65 -11.01
CA PHE A 50 6.12 19.58 -12.12
C PHE A 50 5.04 20.64 -12.20
N ILE A 51 3.79 20.22 -12.12
CA ILE A 51 2.63 21.08 -12.04
C ILE A 51 1.86 20.61 -10.83
N SER A 52 1.72 21.46 -9.82
CA SER A 52 1.02 21.12 -8.58
C SER A 52 -0.02 22.16 -8.22
N MET A 53 -1.11 21.70 -7.66
CA MET A 53 -2.15 22.49 -7.02
C MET A 53 -2.12 22.21 -5.52
N GLU A 54 -1.19 22.85 -4.81
CA GLU A 54 -0.89 22.56 -3.39
C GLU A 54 -2.09 22.81 -2.46
N THR A 55 -2.97 23.74 -2.81
CA THR A 55 -4.19 24.04 -2.07
C THR A 55 -5.31 23.02 -2.32
N TYR A 56 -5.17 22.18 -3.35
CA TYR A 56 -6.17 21.16 -3.65
C TYR A 56 -6.04 19.97 -2.69
N ARG A 57 -7.15 19.54 -2.10
CA ARG A 57 -7.19 18.43 -1.11
C ARG A 57 -7.67 17.10 -1.69
N GLY A 58 -7.54 16.88 -2.99
CA GLY A 58 -7.84 15.60 -3.65
C GLY A 58 -6.79 14.51 -3.39
N THR A 59 -7.03 13.34 -3.98
CA THR A 59 -6.15 12.16 -3.86
C THR A 59 -4.81 12.35 -4.59
N SER A 60 -4.78 13.17 -5.64
CA SER A 60 -3.59 13.57 -6.38
C SER A 60 -3.58 15.08 -6.56
N ARG A 61 -2.43 15.71 -6.36
CA ARG A 61 -2.28 17.18 -6.36
C ARG A 61 -1.42 17.70 -7.48
N GLY A 62 -0.80 16.82 -8.28
CA GLY A 62 0.09 17.25 -9.35
C GLY A 62 0.63 16.10 -10.20
N PHE A 63 1.40 16.47 -11.23
CA PHE A 63 2.20 15.53 -12.00
C PHE A 63 3.50 15.24 -11.26
N GLU A 64 3.49 14.18 -10.49
CA GLU A 64 4.61 13.75 -9.66
C GLU A 64 5.49 12.77 -10.42
N ILE A 65 6.81 12.88 -10.25
CA ILE A 65 7.78 11.85 -10.62
C ILE A 65 8.72 11.68 -9.43
N GLY A 66 8.79 10.45 -8.93
CA GLY A 66 9.60 10.11 -7.77
C GLY A 66 10.84 9.28 -8.09
N LEU A 67 11.67 9.08 -7.08
CA LEU A 67 12.84 8.20 -7.18
C LEU A 67 12.43 6.75 -7.48
N VAL A 68 11.23 6.34 -7.08
CA VAL A 68 10.67 5.02 -7.43
C VAL A 68 10.50 4.89 -8.94
N ASP A 69 10.01 5.93 -9.63
CA ASP A 69 9.78 5.91 -11.07
C ASP A 69 11.09 5.86 -11.84
N ILE A 70 12.08 6.66 -11.43
CA ILE A 70 13.42 6.67 -12.00
C ILE A 70 14.07 5.29 -11.86
N THR A 71 13.99 4.71 -10.67
CA THR A 71 14.50 3.36 -10.42
C THR A 71 13.77 2.31 -11.25
N ALA A 72 12.44 2.43 -11.36
CA ALA A 72 11.63 1.53 -12.19
C ALA A 72 12.01 1.63 -13.68
N ILE A 73 12.29 2.82 -14.20
CA ILE A 73 12.74 3.01 -15.58
C ILE A 73 14.10 2.32 -15.80
N ILE A 74 15.06 2.50 -14.91
CA ILE A 74 16.37 1.85 -15.01
C ILE A 74 16.22 0.32 -15.01
N VAL A 75 15.42 -0.21 -14.08
CA VAL A 75 15.17 -1.66 -13.97
C VAL A 75 14.43 -2.17 -15.22
N PHE A 76 13.45 -1.42 -15.72
CA PHE A 76 12.77 -1.76 -16.98
C PHE A 76 13.73 -1.86 -18.17
N LEU A 77 14.66 -0.92 -18.32
CA LEU A 77 15.68 -0.96 -19.36
C LEU A 77 16.58 -2.21 -19.26
N LEU A 78 16.89 -2.67 -18.04
CA LEU A 78 17.62 -3.92 -17.81
C LEU A 78 16.79 -5.15 -18.23
N ILE A 79 15.49 -5.18 -17.88
CA ILE A 79 14.57 -6.22 -18.30
C ILE A 79 14.47 -6.25 -19.83
N PHE A 80 14.25 -5.09 -20.44
CA PHE A 80 14.13 -4.95 -21.88
C PHE A 80 15.39 -5.43 -22.64
N ASN A 81 16.57 -5.18 -22.09
CA ASN A 81 17.84 -5.67 -22.65
C ASN A 81 17.98 -7.20 -22.58
N ARG A 82 17.19 -7.87 -21.72
CA ARG A 82 17.22 -9.33 -21.54
C ARG A 82 15.99 -10.04 -22.09
N ARG A 83 15.16 -9.34 -22.89
CA ARG A 83 13.88 -9.86 -23.39
C ARG A 83 14.02 -11.15 -24.24
N ASP A 84 15.17 -11.37 -24.86
CA ASP A 84 15.44 -12.59 -25.65
C ASP A 84 15.53 -13.83 -24.74
N LYS A 85 16.00 -13.66 -23.50
CA LYS A 85 16.10 -14.72 -22.52
C LYS A 85 14.85 -14.83 -21.63
N TYR A 86 14.27 -13.68 -21.30
CA TYR A 86 13.09 -13.54 -20.43
C TYR A 86 12.08 -12.66 -21.17
N PRO A 87 11.13 -13.28 -21.89
CA PRO A 87 10.15 -12.52 -22.65
C PRO A 87 9.28 -11.67 -21.74
N ILE A 88 9.09 -10.42 -22.14
CA ILE A 88 8.23 -9.48 -21.43
C ILE A 88 6.77 -9.89 -21.63
N SER A 89 6.02 -9.94 -20.57
CA SER A 89 4.60 -10.31 -20.59
C SER A 89 3.75 -9.34 -19.78
N MET A 90 2.49 -9.24 -20.15
CA MET A 90 1.52 -8.46 -19.39
C MET A 90 1.20 -9.18 -18.08
N PRO A 91 1.16 -8.44 -16.94
CA PRO A 91 0.76 -9.01 -15.66
C PRO A 91 -0.64 -9.64 -15.71
N ILE A 92 -0.83 -10.70 -14.95
CA ILE A 92 -2.15 -11.27 -14.73
C ILE A 92 -3.09 -10.19 -14.16
N GLY A 93 -4.31 -10.09 -14.70
CA GLY A 93 -5.29 -9.09 -14.25
C GLY A 93 -5.19 -7.73 -14.97
N SER A 94 -4.22 -7.53 -15.88
CA SER A 94 -4.08 -6.28 -16.64
C SER A 94 -5.37 -5.87 -17.37
N PHE A 95 -6.13 -6.83 -17.89
CA PHE A 95 -7.42 -6.53 -18.53
C PHE A 95 -8.38 -5.82 -17.57
N LEU A 96 -8.53 -6.29 -16.35
CA LEU A 96 -9.39 -5.66 -15.34
C LEU A 96 -8.86 -4.27 -14.96
N TYR A 97 -7.53 -4.12 -14.83
CA TYR A 97 -6.93 -2.83 -14.57
C TYR A 97 -7.18 -1.83 -15.70
N PHE A 98 -7.01 -2.24 -16.96
CA PHE A 98 -7.28 -1.36 -18.11
C PHE A 98 -8.77 -1.02 -18.23
N THR A 99 -9.67 -1.95 -17.91
CA THR A 99 -11.09 -1.67 -17.84
C THR A 99 -11.40 -0.62 -16.77
N TYR A 100 -10.84 -0.77 -15.57
CA TYR A 100 -10.94 0.21 -14.49
C TYR A 100 -10.38 1.58 -14.91
N PHE A 101 -9.23 1.60 -15.57
CA PHE A 101 -8.61 2.82 -16.10
C PHE A 101 -9.49 3.48 -17.18
N MET A 102 -10.09 2.72 -18.09
CA MET A 102 -10.97 3.23 -19.14
C MET A 102 -12.23 3.90 -18.55
N PHE A 103 -12.88 3.27 -17.58
CA PHE A 103 -14.02 3.91 -16.89
C PHE A 103 -13.59 5.19 -16.15
N SER A 104 -12.40 5.20 -15.55
CA SER A 104 -11.82 6.40 -14.93
C SER A 104 -11.59 7.51 -15.96
N CYS A 105 -11.14 7.19 -17.17
CA CYS A 105 -11.05 8.16 -18.28
C CYS A 105 -12.42 8.69 -18.69
N ILE A 106 -13.43 7.83 -18.79
CA ILE A 106 -14.80 8.24 -19.16
C ILE A 106 -15.38 9.19 -18.12
N SER A 107 -15.09 8.98 -16.83
CA SER A 107 -15.61 9.84 -15.75
C SER A 107 -15.15 11.30 -15.86
N ILE A 108 -14.05 11.56 -16.58
CA ILE A 108 -13.53 12.92 -16.80
C ILE A 108 -14.54 13.83 -17.50
N ILE A 109 -15.44 13.27 -18.29
CA ILE A 109 -16.50 14.02 -18.96
C ILE A 109 -17.35 14.83 -17.95
N ASN A 110 -17.48 14.31 -16.72
CA ASN A 110 -18.23 14.94 -15.62
C ASN A 110 -17.36 15.81 -14.71
N SER A 111 -16.06 15.96 -15.03
CA SER A 111 -15.14 16.79 -14.24
C SER A 111 -15.30 18.26 -14.58
N ASP A 112 -15.32 19.12 -13.56
CA ASP A 112 -15.35 20.58 -13.80
C ASP A 112 -13.93 21.12 -13.97
N ILE A 113 -12.96 20.51 -13.32
CA ILE A 113 -11.54 20.86 -13.46
C ILE A 113 -10.78 19.63 -13.95
N TYR A 114 -10.61 19.53 -15.26
CA TYR A 114 -9.98 18.37 -15.93
C TYR A 114 -8.55 18.08 -15.45
N ILE A 115 -7.76 19.11 -15.09
CA ILE A 115 -6.38 18.94 -14.65
C ILE A 115 -6.28 18.06 -13.41
N TYR A 116 -7.25 18.12 -12.49
CA TYR A 116 -7.28 17.28 -11.30
C TYR A 116 -7.44 15.80 -11.66
N SER A 117 -8.28 15.52 -12.65
CA SER A 117 -8.46 14.14 -13.15
C SER A 117 -7.19 13.62 -13.84
N PHE A 118 -6.48 14.46 -14.59
CA PHE A 118 -5.21 14.08 -15.21
C PHE A 118 -4.12 13.78 -14.19
N PHE A 119 -4.10 14.45 -13.04
CA PHE A 119 -3.16 14.09 -11.96
C PHE A 119 -3.38 12.66 -11.46
N GLU A 120 -4.62 12.25 -11.27
CA GLU A 120 -4.93 10.89 -10.82
C GLU A 120 -4.69 9.85 -11.92
N LEU A 121 -5.03 10.13 -13.18
CA LEU A 121 -4.69 9.25 -14.31
C LEU A 121 -3.19 9.03 -14.42
N TRP A 122 -2.39 10.10 -14.25
CA TRP A 122 -0.94 10.00 -14.24
C TRP A 122 -0.43 9.07 -13.14
N LYS A 123 -0.97 9.21 -11.94
CA LYS A 123 -0.67 8.32 -10.81
C LYS A 123 -1.04 6.87 -11.12
N MET A 124 -2.22 6.62 -11.72
CA MET A 124 -2.62 5.28 -12.14
C MET A 124 -1.64 4.67 -13.14
N ILE A 125 -1.19 5.43 -14.15
CA ILE A 125 -0.19 4.97 -15.14
C ILE A 125 1.13 4.61 -14.44
N ARG A 126 1.63 5.44 -13.54
CA ARG A 126 2.85 5.19 -12.75
C ARG A 126 2.74 3.91 -11.91
N MET A 127 1.62 3.72 -11.20
CA MET A 127 1.36 2.53 -10.38
C MET A 127 1.31 1.26 -11.21
N TYR A 128 0.66 1.31 -12.38
CA TYR A 128 0.65 0.17 -13.29
C TYR A 128 2.05 -0.12 -13.87
N PHE A 129 2.80 0.91 -14.24
CA PHE A 129 4.17 0.74 -14.73
C PHE A 129 5.06 0.10 -13.67
N TYR A 130 4.97 0.52 -12.43
CA TYR A 130 5.68 -0.10 -11.30
C TYR A 130 5.31 -1.59 -11.16
N PHE A 131 4.02 -1.90 -11.17
CA PHE A 131 3.53 -3.28 -11.12
C PHE A 131 4.05 -4.12 -12.30
N PHE A 132 4.02 -3.57 -13.51
CA PHE A 132 4.54 -4.20 -14.71
C PHE A 132 6.05 -4.51 -14.60
N VAL A 133 6.83 -3.58 -14.08
CA VAL A 133 8.27 -3.75 -13.88
C VAL A 133 8.55 -4.86 -12.86
N ILE A 134 7.91 -4.83 -11.69
CA ILE A 134 8.09 -5.86 -10.65
C ILE A 134 7.67 -7.24 -11.16
N TYR A 135 6.57 -7.33 -11.89
CA TYR A 135 6.09 -8.59 -12.46
C TYR A 135 7.10 -9.22 -13.42
N ASN A 136 7.70 -8.40 -14.29
CA ASN A 136 8.69 -8.86 -15.27
C ASN A 136 10.12 -8.96 -14.70
N LEU A 137 10.34 -8.53 -13.47
CA LEU A 137 11.63 -8.65 -12.78
C LEU A 137 11.79 -10.01 -12.09
N ILE A 138 10.68 -10.56 -11.58
CA ILE A 138 10.68 -11.79 -10.78
C ILE A 138 10.56 -12.99 -11.70
N HIS A 139 11.67 -13.73 -11.88
CA HIS A 139 11.69 -14.94 -12.70
C HIS A 139 11.82 -16.23 -11.89
N SER A 140 12.19 -16.12 -10.62
CA SER A 140 12.42 -17.27 -9.75
C SER A 140 12.01 -17.02 -8.31
N PHE A 141 11.80 -18.12 -7.57
CA PHE A 141 11.58 -18.03 -6.13
C PHE A 141 12.77 -17.46 -5.35
N LYS A 142 13.99 -17.54 -5.88
CA LYS A 142 15.16 -16.90 -5.27
C LYS A 142 15.06 -15.39 -5.31
N ASP A 143 14.45 -14.84 -6.36
CA ASP A 143 14.20 -13.41 -6.46
C ASP A 143 13.20 -12.97 -5.39
N ILE A 144 12.16 -13.78 -5.14
CA ILE A 144 11.21 -13.51 -4.05
C ILE A 144 11.90 -13.57 -2.68
N GLU A 145 12.76 -14.57 -2.43
CA GLU A 145 13.55 -14.66 -1.19
C GLU A 145 14.48 -13.45 -1.02
N GLN A 146 15.02 -12.91 -2.12
CA GLN A 146 15.82 -11.70 -2.13
C GLN A 146 14.97 -10.47 -1.75
N PHE A 147 13.76 -10.33 -2.31
CA PHE A 147 12.83 -9.26 -1.92
C PHE A 147 12.43 -9.36 -0.45
N LEU A 148 12.14 -10.56 0.07
CA LEU A 148 11.88 -10.76 1.50
C LEU A 148 13.04 -10.29 2.37
N SER A 149 14.30 -10.53 1.94
CA SER A 149 15.48 -10.04 2.64
C SER A 149 15.57 -8.51 2.64
N TYR A 150 15.20 -7.86 1.54
CA TYR A 150 15.15 -6.39 1.47
C TYR A 150 14.05 -5.82 2.38
N MET A 151 12.91 -6.50 2.49
CA MET A 151 11.83 -6.11 3.39
C MET A 151 12.30 -6.03 4.86
N LEU A 152 13.23 -6.89 5.29
CA LEU A 152 13.80 -6.82 6.64
C LEU A 152 14.50 -5.48 6.89
N TYR A 153 15.33 -5.02 5.96
CA TYR A 153 16.02 -3.73 6.07
C TYR A 153 15.04 -2.55 6.05
N ILE A 154 14.00 -2.64 5.22
CA ILE A 154 12.98 -1.58 5.13
C ILE A 154 12.19 -1.48 6.43
N VAL A 155 11.78 -2.61 7.01
CA VAL A 155 11.08 -2.58 8.31
C VAL A 155 11.99 -2.04 9.40
N ALA A 156 13.25 -2.42 9.45
CA ALA A 156 14.20 -1.85 10.41
C ALA A 156 14.32 -0.32 10.27
N PHE A 157 14.34 0.20 9.05
CA PHE A 157 14.32 1.63 8.77
C PHE A 157 13.01 2.29 9.23
N ILE A 158 11.85 1.69 8.93
CA ILE A 158 10.54 2.20 9.37
C ILE A 158 10.47 2.24 10.89
N THR A 159 10.85 1.14 11.56
CA THR A 159 10.86 1.05 13.02
C THR A 159 11.76 2.11 13.65
N PHE A 160 12.93 2.36 13.06
CA PHE A 160 13.82 3.44 13.53
C PHE A 160 13.11 4.80 13.50
N ILE A 161 12.39 5.13 12.41
CA ILE A 161 11.63 6.39 12.31
C ILE A 161 10.47 6.42 13.30
N VAL A 162 9.72 5.33 13.43
CA VAL A 162 8.59 5.23 14.38
C VAL A 162 9.06 5.42 15.81
N LEU A 163 10.17 4.79 16.21
CA LEU A 163 10.74 4.95 17.54
C LEU A 163 11.23 6.40 17.78
N LYS A 164 11.85 7.01 16.76
CA LYS A 164 12.25 8.42 16.81
C LYS A 164 11.03 9.32 17.04
N GLN A 165 9.98 9.15 16.23
CA GLN A 165 8.72 9.91 16.38
C GLN A 165 8.11 9.72 17.78
N LYS A 166 8.07 8.48 18.29
CA LYS A 166 7.44 8.18 19.57
C LYS A 166 8.22 8.72 20.77
N TYR A 167 9.54 8.50 20.81
CA TYR A 167 10.35 8.73 22.00
C TYR A 167 11.19 10.02 21.96
N LEU A 168 11.56 10.50 20.77
CA LEU A 168 12.37 11.73 20.63
C LEU A 168 11.51 12.94 20.25
N GLU A 169 10.48 12.73 19.42
CA GLU A 169 9.60 13.79 18.96
C GLU A 169 8.30 13.88 19.78
N GLY A 170 8.04 12.91 20.67
CA GLY A 170 6.86 12.89 21.56
C GLY A 170 5.52 12.75 20.83
N MET A 171 5.50 12.23 19.61
CA MET A 171 4.26 12.08 18.86
C MET A 171 3.31 11.10 19.53
N PHE A 172 2.07 11.52 19.74
CA PHE A 172 1.03 10.65 20.31
C PHE A 172 0.72 9.47 19.39
N GLN A 173 0.52 9.74 18.08
CA GLN A 173 0.32 8.76 17.03
C GLN A 173 1.46 8.85 16.02
N THR A 174 2.11 7.74 15.76
CA THR A 174 3.21 7.71 14.79
C THR A 174 2.70 7.36 13.40
N MET A 175 3.35 7.89 12.38
CA MET A 175 3.06 7.63 10.99
C MET A 175 4.27 7.05 10.21
N GLY A 176 5.43 6.94 10.89
CA GLY A 176 6.67 6.51 10.23
C GLY A 176 7.06 7.46 9.09
N PRO A 177 7.54 6.94 7.96
CA PRO A 177 7.85 7.73 6.76
C PRO A 177 6.63 8.03 5.89
N PHE A 178 5.42 7.65 6.29
CA PHE A 178 4.19 7.80 5.52
C PHE A 178 3.44 9.09 5.88
N PRO A 179 2.61 9.63 4.97
CA PRO A 179 1.84 10.84 5.23
C PRO A 179 0.72 10.65 6.27
N HIS A 180 0.31 9.40 6.51
CA HIS A 180 -0.78 9.08 7.43
C HIS A 180 -0.55 7.74 8.11
N GLN A 181 -0.98 7.62 9.37
CA GLN A 181 -0.85 6.40 10.18
C GLN A 181 -1.50 5.16 9.55
N ASN A 182 -2.66 5.31 8.90
CA ASN A 182 -3.34 4.18 8.25
C ASN A 182 -2.54 3.64 7.05
N SER A 183 -1.81 4.49 6.33
CA SER A 183 -0.91 4.06 5.24
C SER A 183 0.24 3.22 5.76
N LEU A 184 0.82 3.61 6.91
CA LEU A 184 1.84 2.82 7.60
C LEU A 184 1.28 1.43 7.99
N VAL A 185 0.08 1.40 8.57
CA VAL A 185 -0.57 0.14 8.99
C VAL A 185 -0.79 -0.79 7.79
N MET A 186 -1.39 -0.31 6.70
CA MET A 186 -1.64 -1.11 5.49
C MET A 186 -0.35 -1.70 4.92
N TYR A 187 0.71 -0.89 4.88
CA TYR A 187 2.03 -1.33 4.43
C TYR A 187 2.58 -2.44 5.33
N LEU A 188 2.53 -2.27 6.64
CA LEU A 188 3.06 -3.22 7.61
C LEU A 188 2.22 -4.49 7.75
N ILE A 189 0.92 -4.47 7.47
CA ILE A 189 0.09 -5.69 7.41
C ILE A 189 0.65 -6.66 6.36
N ILE A 190 1.04 -6.17 5.17
CA ILE A 190 1.62 -7.02 4.12
C ILE A 190 2.95 -7.62 4.59
N TYR A 191 3.85 -6.80 5.12
CA TYR A 191 5.18 -7.21 5.55
C TYR A 191 5.12 -8.17 6.74
N GLY A 192 4.36 -7.81 7.79
CA GLY A 192 4.16 -8.65 8.96
C GLY A 192 3.52 -10.00 8.63
N SER A 193 2.56 -10.02 7.73
CA SER A 193 1.95 -11.26 7.24
C SER A 193 2.95 -12.17 6.54
N LEU A 194 3.82 -11.62 5.69
CA LEU A 194 4.88 -12.37 5.03
C LEU A 194 5.90 -12.91 6.04
N PHE A 195 6.34 -12.10 7.00
CA PHE A 195 7.30 -12.51 8.02
C PHE A 195 6.74 -13.59 8.94
N LEU A 196 5.50 -13.43 9.43
CA LEU A 196 4.85 -14.43 10.27
C LEU A 196 4.67 -15.76 9.52
N SER A 197 4.15 -15.71 8.30
CA SER A 197 3.93 -16.91 7.50
C SER A 197 5.25 -17.61 7.16
N TYR A 198 6.31 -16.86 6.84
CA TYR A 198 7.65 -17.42 6.63
C TYR A 198 8.18 -18.10 7.90
N LEU A 199 8.09 -17.41 9.03
CA LEU A 199 8.50 -17.93 10.34
C LEU A 199 7.80 -19.24 10.68
N LEU A 200 6.49 -19.33 10.45
CA LEU A 200 5.70 -20.51 10.80
C LEU A 200 5.91 -21.70 9.85
N ASN A 201 6.19 -21.46 8.57
CA ASN A 201 6.13 -22.52 7.56
C ASN A 201 7.49 -22.93 6.98
N VAL A 202 8.54 -22.10 7.10
CA VAL A 202 9.88 -22.40 6.58
C VAL A 202 10.76 -22.99 7.67
N LYS A 203 11.11 -24.28 7.55
CA LYS A 203 11.85 -25.03 8.58
C LYS A 203 13.22 -24.43 8.96
N LYS A 204 13.96 -23.90 7.96
CA LYS A 204 15.30 -23.34 8.13
C LYS A 204 15.27 -21.83 8.44
N ALA A 205 14.10 -21.23 8.68
CA ALA A 205 14.01 -19.83 9.05
C ALA A 205 14.76 -19.59 10.37
N ASN A 206 15.56 -18.55 10.41
CA ASN A 206 16.16 -18.06 11.65
C ASN A 206 15.03 -17.50 12.53
N ILE A 207 14.69 -18.23 13.59
CA ILE A 207 13.55 -17.90 14.46
C ILE A 207 13.73 -16.50 15.05
N PHE A 208 14.91 -16.19 15.54
CA PHE A 208 15.19 -14.90 16.18
C PHE A 208 14.99 -13.73 15.19
N LEU A 209 15.61 -13.80 14.01
CA LEU A 209 15.54 -12.73 13.00
C LEU A 209 14.08 -12.45 12.54
N TRP A 210 13.34 -13.52 12.21
CA TRP A 210 11.97 -13.36 11.70
C TRP A 210 10.97 -13.00 12.78
N THR A 211 11.20 -13.42 14.03
CA THR A 211 10.42 -12.98 15.19
C THR A 211 10.65 -11.50 15.47
N MET A 212 11.90 -11.04 15.43
CA MET A 212 12.24 -9.62 15.58
C MET A 212 11.58 -8.77 14.47
N ALA A 213 11.68 -9.20 13.21
CA ALA A 213 11.09 -8.48 12.09
C ALA A 213 9.56 -8.36 12.20
N PHE A 214 8.89 -9.46 12.59
CA PHE A 214 7.45 -9.43 12.85
C PHE A 214 7.12 -8.56 14.07
N GLY A 215 7.93 -8.64 15.13
CA GLY A 215 7.79 -7.81 16.34
C GLY A 215 7.92 -6.33 16.04
N CYS A 216 8.85 -5.93 15.18
CA CYS A 216 8.97 -4.56 14.68
C CYS A 216 7.67 -4.10 14.01
N CYS A 217 7.12 -4.89 13.08
CA CYS A 217 5.83 -4.56 12.44
C CYS A 217 4.70 -4.40 13.47
N ALA A 218 4.64 -5.29 14.48
CA ALA A 218 3.61 -5.24 15.50
C ALA A 218 3.74 -3.98 16.40
N ILE A 219 4.96 -3.65 16.83
CA ILE A 219 5.24 -2.46 17.65
C ILE A 219 4.93 -1.18 16.85
N ASP A 220 5.31 -1.13 15.58
CA ASP A 220 5.05 0.02 14.73
C ASP A 220 3.55 0.24 14.53
N ILE A 221 2.78 -0.83 14.28
CA ILE A 221 1.30 -0.75 14.16
C ILE A 221 0.66 -0.30 15.48
N LEU A 222 1.10 -0.86 16.62
CA LEU A 222 0.60 -0.43 17.94
C LEU A 222 0.91 1.04 18.21
N SER A 223 2.08 1.53 17.80
CA SER A 223 2.47 2.93 17.97
C SER A 223 1.63 3.92 17.16
N THR A 224 0.93 3.45 16.11
CA THR A 224 -0.01 4.29 15.35
C THR A 224 -1.29 4.61 16.13
N LEU A 225 -1.65 3.82 17.14
CA LEU A 225 -2.92 3.87 17.86
C LEU A 225 -4.16 3.83 16.95
N SER A 226 -4.02 3.24 15.75
CA SER A 226 -5.13 3.03 14.83
C SER A 226 -5.94 1.82 15.25
N ARG A 227 -7.15 2.04 15.78
CA ARG A 227 -8.06 0.95 16.25
C ARG A 227 -8.39 -0.03 15.12
N GLY A 228 -8.80 0.50 13.97
CA GLY A 228 -9.08 -0.30 12.77
C GLY A 228 -7.86 -1.07 12.32
N GLY A 229 -6.70 -0.40 12.28
CA GLY A 229 -5.44 -1.02 11.89
C GLY A 229 -5.02 -2.18 12.79
N MET A 230 -5.14 -2.03 14.10
CA MET A 230 -4.87 -3.12 15.06
C MET A 230 -5.83 -4.29 14.88
N ALA A 231 -7.12 -4.04 14.66
CA ALA A 231 -8.12 -5.08 14.40
C ALA A 231 -7.83 -5.84 13.11
N LEU A 232 -7.53 -5.15 12.01
CA LEU A 232 -7.20 -5.74 10.71
C LEU A 232 -5.90 -6.54 10.77
N PHE A 233 -4.87 -6.05 11.47
CA PHE A 233 -3.64 -6.79 11.67
C PHE A 233 -3.87 -8.08 12.47
N SER A 234 -4.68 -8.01 13.54
CA SER A 234 -5.07 -9.19 14.33
C SER A 234 -5.83 -10.21 13.50
N LEU A 235 -6.73 -9.77 12.62
CA LEU A 235 -7.44 -10.63 11.67
C LEU A 235 -6.45 -11.35 10.73
N SER A 236 -5.48 -10.62 10.17
CA SER A 236 -4.45 -11.21 9.31
C SER A 236 -3.65 -12.29 10.06
N ILE A 237 -3.21 -12.00 11.28
CA ILE A 237 -2.49 -12.96 12.15
C ILE A 237 -3.33 -14.22 12.38
N PHE A 238 -4.61 -14.06 12.73
CA PHE A 238 -5.53 -15.15 12.98
C PHE A 238 -5.69 -16.07 11.77
N VAL A 239 -5.92 -15.49 10.58
CA VAL A 239 -6.05 -16.24 9.33
C VAL A 239 -4.75 -16.99 9.01
N ILE A 240 -3.58 -16.34 9.18
CA ILE A 240 -2.28 -16.97 8.94
C ILE A 240 -2.06 -18.16 9.88
N PHE A 241 -2.41 -18.05 11.16
CA PHE A 241 -2.31 -19.16 12.10
C PHE A 241 -3.20 -20.32 11.68
N ILE A 242 -4.50 -20.10 11.41
CA ILE A 242 -5.43 -21.14 10.96
C ILE A 242 -4.89 -21.89 9.73
N LEU A 243 -4.53 -21.15 8.68
CA LEU A 243 -4.04 -21.75 7.44
C LEU A 243 -2.69 -22.47 7.61
N SER A 244 -1.82 -21.93 8.46
CA SER A 244 -0.53 -22.54 8.77
C SER A 244 -0.70 -23.85 9.55
N TYR A 245 -1.60 -23.92 10.52
CA TYR A 245 -1.89 -25.15 11.24
C TYR A 245 -2.60 -26.19 10.36
N ALA A 246 -3.58 -25.76 9.56
CA ALA A 246 -4.24 -26.63 8.60
C ALA A 246 -3.27 -27.21 7.55
N HIS A 247 -2.19 -26.47 7.23
CA HIS A 247 -1.16 -26.95 6.32
C HIS A 247 -0.29 -28.07 6.91
N LYS A 248 0.23 -27.86 8.12
CA LYS A 248 1.04 -28.84 8.87
C LYS A 248 1.13 -28.43 10.33
N PHE A 249 0.69 -29.31 11.21
CA PHE A 249 0.88 -29.17 12.65
C PHE A 249 2.34 -29.41 13.03
N SER A 250 2.90 -28.59 13.93
CA SER A 250 4.25 -28.80 14.48
C SER A 250 4.43 -28.09 15.82
N LEU A 251 5.21 -28.68 16.72
CA LEU A 251 5.56 -28.11 18.04
C LEU A 251 6.20 -26.72 17.91
N ARG A 252 7.02 -26.49 16.86
CA ARG A 252 7.58 -25.18 16.59
C ARG A 252 6.52 -24.09 16.44
N LYS A 253 5.44 -24.38 15.73
CA LYS A 253 4.34 -23.42 15.53
C LYS A 253 3.63 -23.10 16.84
N ILE A 254 3.42 -24.12 17.70
CA ILE A 254 2.88 -23.93 19.04
C ILE A 254 3.81 -23.05 19.87
N GLY A 255 5.11 -23.33 19.86
CA GLY A 255 6.11 -22.53 20.57
C GLY A 255 6.13 -21.07 20.11
N VAL A 256 6.08 -20.84 18.78
CA VAL A 256 5.99 -19.49 18.21
C VAL A 256 4.67 -18.81 18.60
N ALA A 257 3.54 -19.51 18.53
CA ALA A 257 2.25 -18.97 18.95
C ALA A 257 2.24 -18.63 20.46
N GLY A 258 2.78 -19.52 21.31
CA GLY A 258 2.91 -19.26 22.74
C GLY A 258 3.81 -18.05 23.04
N LEU A 259 4.95 -17.93 22.32
CA LEU A 259 5.83 -16.77 22.45
C LEU A 259 5.08 -15.47 22.09
N PHE A 260 4.36 -15.44 20.98
CA PHE A 260 3.60 -14.24 20.60
C PHE A 260 2.44 -13.96 21.53
N PHE A 261 1.81 -14.98 22.09
CA PHE A 261 0.76 -14.79 23.11
C PHE A 261 1.35 -14.12 24.36
N ILE A 262 2.51 -14.62 24.86
CA ILE A 262 3.16 -14.06 26.06
C ILE A 262 3.66 -12.63 25.79
N LEU A 263 4.39 -12.41 24.69
CA LEU A 263 4.89 -11.08 24.34
C LEU A 263 3.75 -10.11 24.05
N GLY A 264 2.74 -10.56 23.31
CA GLY A 264 1.57 -9.75 22.96
C GLY A 264 0.77 -9.34 24.18
N THR A 265 0.50 -10.26 25.11
CA THR A 265 -0.17 -9.93 26.39
C THR A 265 0.65 -8.97 27.23
N GLY A 266 1.97 -9.12 27.30
CA GLY A 266 2.85 -8.19 27.99
C GLY A 266 2.83 -6.78 27.43
N VAL A 267 2.89 -6.65 26.10
CA VAL A 267 2.82 -5.36 25.40
C VAL A 267 1.43 -4.74 25.55
N LEU A 268 0.37 -5.51 25.36
CA LEU A 268 -1.02 -5.03 25.54
C LEU A 268 -1.28 -4.60 26.99
N TYR A 269 -0.77 -5.31 27.97
CA TYR A 269 -0.86 -4.92 29.38
C TYR A 269 -0.20 -3.57 29.64
N LYS A 270 1.03 -3.38 29.13
CA LYS A 270 1.76 -2.11 29.26
C LYS A 270 1.10 -0.95 28.49
N ALA A 271 0.47 -1.24 27.37
CA ALA A 271 -0.20 -0.25 26.52
C ALA A 271 -1.69 -0.09 26.86
N SER A 272 -2.24 -0.87 27.83
CA SER A 272 -3.67 -0.94 28.12
C SER A 272 -4.28 0.42 28.44
N ASP A 273 -3.61 1.23 29.26
CA ASP A 273 -4.11 2.53 29.69
C ASP A 273 -4.19 3.50 28.49
N THR A 274 -3.14 3.53 27.65
CA THR A 274 -3.12 4.37 26.44
C THR A 274 -4.17 3.92 25.41
N ILE A 275 -4.34 2.61 25.23
CA ILE A 275 -5.36 2.07 24.33
C ILE A 275 -6.77 2.35 24.87
N MET A 276 -6.99 2.17 26.19
CA MET A 276 -8.27 2.42 26.82
C MET A 276 -8.61 3.91 26.79
N GLU A 277 -7.63 4.77 27.08
CA GLU A 277 -7.79 6.21 26.95
C GLU A 277 -8.18 6.58 25.51
N ARG A 278 -7.50 6.00 24.50
CA ARG A 278 -7.82 6.23 23.08
C ARG A 278 -9.21 5.73 22.69
N ILE A 279 -9.71 4.66 23.31
CA ILE A 279 -11.08 4.18 23.10
C ILE A 279 -12.10 5.14 23.73
N ARG A 280 -11.79 5.67 24.91
CA ARG A 280 -12.69 6.58 25.66
C ARG A 280 -12.70 8.01 25.11
N THR A 281 -11.53 8.49 24.66
CA THR A 281 -11.36 9.87 24.16
C THR A 281 -11.51 9.98 22.64
N ALA A 282 -11.89 8.89 21.98
CA ALA A 282 -12.15 8.96 20.54
C ALA A 282 -13.34 9.90 20.31
N PRO A 283 -13.17 11.00 19.57
CA PRO A 283 -14.26 11.93 19.33
C PRO A 283 -15.40 11.20 18.62
N GLU A 284 -16.61 11.28 19.17
CA GLU A 284 -17.84 10.84 18.45
C GLU A 284 -17.97 11.59 17.13
N GLU A 285 -17.50 12.82 17.09
CA GLU A 285 -17.38 13.66 15.89
C GLU A 285 -16.63 12.96 14.73
N SER A 286 -15.59 12.16 15.02
CA SER A 286 -14.85 11.47 13.94
C SER A 286 -15.67 10.38 13.22
N VAL A 287 -16.64 9.79 13.91
CA VAL A 287 -17.56 8.80 13.34
C VAL A 287 -18.66 9.49 12.58
N SER A 288 -19.23 10.57 13.14
CA SER A 288 -20.28 11.36 12.50
C SER A 288 -19.78 12.00 11.19
N VAL A 289 -18.60 12.60 11.20
CA VAL A 289 -17.98 13.18 9.99
C VAL A 289 -17.77 12.12 8.89
N ARG A 290 -17.33 10.91 9.24
CA ARG A 290 -17.20 9.81 8.27
C ARG A 290 -18.51 9.39 7.65
N LEU A 291 -19.58 9.28 8.45
CA LEU A 291 -20.91 8.93 7.97
C LEU A 291 -21.47 10.01 7.03
N VAL A 292 -21.29 11.25 7.38
CA VAL A 292 -21.73 12.41 6.60
C VAL A 292 -20.97 12.51 5.27
N LEU A 293 -19.65 12.27 5.26
CA LEU A 293 -18.85 12.19 4.04
C LEU A 293 -19.21 10.96 3.19
N ALA A 294 -19.57 9.84 3.82
CA ALA A 294 -20.04 8.65 3.11
C ALA A 294 -21.39 8.88 2.43
N GLU A 295 -22.31 9.60 3.10
CA GLU A 295 -23.59 10.01 2.51
C GLU A 295 -23.38 10.95 1.31
N ALA A 296 -22.51 11.93 1.42
CA ALA A 296 -22.16 12.81 0.30
C ALA A 296 -21.59 12.01 -0.88
N ALA A 297 -20.70 11.05 -0.61
CA ALA A 297 -20.13 10.18 -1.64
C ALA A 297 -21.20 9.33 -2.32
N GLN A 298 -22.15 8.79 -1.57
CA GLN A 298 -23.27 8.02 -2.10
C GLN A 298 -24.19 8.87 -2.98
N ASN A 299 -24.49 10.10 -2.56
CA ASN A 299 -25.28 11.05 -3.34
C ASN A 299 -24.57 11.37 -4.67
N MET A 300 -23.26 11.64 -4.65
CA MET A 300 -22.45 11.84 -5.85
C MET A 300 -22.49 10.63 -6.79
N ALA A 301 -22.34 9.41 -6.25
CA ALA A 301 -22.35 8.17 -7.04
C ALA A 301 -23.72 7.87 -7.66
N ASN A 302 -24.82 8.32 -7.01
CA ASN A 302 -26.18 8.11 -7.49
C ASN A 302 -26.60 9.16 -8.54
N ASP A 303 -26.00 10.34 -8.52
CA ASP A 303 -26.35 11.43 -9.43
C ASP A 303 -25.85 11.19 -10.87
N LYS A 304 -24.68 10.57 -11.05
CA LYS A 304 -24.04 10.35 -12.35
C LYS A 304 -23.61 8.90 -12.54
N ILE A 305 -24.00 8.29 -13.65
CA ILE A 305 -23.66 6.88 -13.97
C ILE A 305 -22.13 6.66 -13.99
N PHE A 306 -21.37 7.63 -14.51
CA PHE A 306 -19.89 7.57 -14.56
C PHE A 306 -19.24 8.42 -13.46
N GLY A 307 -19.96 8.66 -12.36
CA GLY A 307 -19.49 9.49 -11.26
C GLY A 307 -19.37 10.98 -11.62
N ILE A 308 -18.92 11.74 -10.64
CA ILE A 308 -18.81 13.22 -10.73
C ILE A 308 -17.50 13.69 -11.38
N GLY A 309 -16.63 12.77 -11.78
CA GLY A 309 -15.30 13.03 -12.33
C GLY A 309 -14.17 12.61 -11.40
N LEU A 310 -13.20 11.92 -11.98
CA LEU A 310 -12.03 11.40 -11.27
C LEU A 310 -11.29 12.52 -10.54
N ASN A 311 -10.93 12.29 -9.27
CA ASN A 311 -10.24 13.24 -8.40
C ASN A 311 -10.96 14.61 -8.27
N ASN A 312 -12.29 14.62 -8.31
CA ASN A 312 -13.11 15.84 -8.16
C ASN A 312 -13.99 15.83 -6.89
N PHE A 313 -13.90 14.79 -6.06
CA PHE A 313 -14.67 14.70 -4.82
C PHE A 313 -14.44 15.91 -3.92
N ALA A 314 -13.18 16.24 -3.62
CA ALA A 314 -12.80 17.34 -2.73
C ALA A 314 -13.23 18.72 -3.26
N LEU A 315 -13.43 18.86 -4.58
CA LEU A 315 -14.02 20.05 -5.18
C LEU A 315 -15.53 20.09 -4.96
N LYS A 316 -16.22 18.99 -5.32
CA LYS A 316 -17.69 18.95 -5.40
C LYS A 316 -18.39 18.77 -4.06
N ILE A 317 -17.67 18.46 -3.00
CA ILE A 317 -18.23 18.48 -1.63
C ILE A 317 -18.41 19.92 -1.12
N ASN A 318 -17.79 20.90 -1.76
CA ASN A 318 -17.84 22.31 -1.38
C ASN A 318 -18.84 23.11 -2.24
N PRO A 319 -19.32 24.29 -1.76
CA PRO A 319 -20.08 25.21 -2.60
C PRO A 319 -19.34 25.55 -3.91
N PRO A 320 -20.06 25.74 -5.02
CA PRO A 320 -21.52 25.88 -5.12
C PRO A 320 -22.31 24.57 -5.22
N TYR A 321 -21.67 23.41 -5.09
CA TYR A 321 -22.32 22.10 -5.19
C TYR A 321 -23.13 21.77 -3.94
N SER A 322 -24.21 20.99 -4.10
CA SER A 322 -25.14 20.67 -3.01
C SER A 322 -24.77 19.41 -2.20
N TYR A 323 -23.79 18.62 -2.65
CA TYR A 323 -23.48 17.32 -2.04
C TYR A 323 -23.00 17.41 -0.58
N GLY A 324 -22.42 18.54 -0.18
CA GLY A 324 -21.95 18.79 1.17
C GLY A 324 -22.86 19.71 2.00
N ASN A 325 -24.10 20.03 1.54
CA ASN A 325 -24.98 20.99 2.23
C ASN A 325 -25.44 20.53 3.61
N HIS A 326 -25.49 19.22 3.84
CA HIS A 326 -25.87 18.61 5.11
C HIS A 326 -24.69 18.52 6.11
N ILE A 327 -23.48 18.93 5.70
CA ILE A 327 -22.30 18.92 6.56
C ILE A 327 -22.28 20.23 7.34
N GLU A 328 -22.56 20.15 8.64
CA GLU A 328 -22.31 21.27 9.56
C GLU A 328 -20.80 21.50 9.65
N ARG A 329 -20.38 22.67 9.17
CA ARG A 329 -18.97 23.04 9.14
C ARG A 329 -18.58 23.67 10.46
N LEU A 330 -17.90 22.91 11.30
CA LEU A 330 -17.38 23.40 12.57
C LEU A 330 -16.19 24.37 12.37
N ASN A 331 -15.40 24.20 11.30
CA ASN A 331 -14.24 25.06 10.98
C ASN A 331 -14.05 25.24 9.47
N GLU A 332 -13.41 26.34 9.06
CA GLU A 332 -13.04 26.59 7.66
C GLU A 332 -12.06 25.54 7.09
N ASP A 333 -11.26 24.91 7.95
CA ASP A 333 -10.30 23.88 7.58
C ASP A 333 -10.95 22.53 7.20
N ASP A 334 -12.21 22.30 7.59
CA ASP A 334 -12.98 21.10 7.24
C ASP A 334 -13.53 21.14 5.80
N LYS A 335 -13.29 22.22 5.07
CA LYS A 335 -13.69 22.43 3.67
C LYS A 335 -12.93 21.54 2.68
N GLY A 336 -12.85 20.26 2.86
CA GLY A 336 -12.14 19.43 1.90
C GLY A 336 -11.83 18.03 2.39
N GLY A 337 -12.64 17.53 3.32
CA GLY A 337 -12.57 16.13 3.73
C GLY A 337 -12.74 15.21 2.54
N LEU A 338 -11.93 14.15 2.48
CA LEU A 338 -12.14 13.03 1.57
C LEU A 338 -12.91 11.93 2.33
N VAL A 339 -13.81 11.24 1.62
CA VAL A 339 -14.40 10.04 2.20
C VAL A 339 -13.31 9.01 2.46
N GLU A 340 -13.24 8.50 3.68
CA GLU A 340 -12.17 7.58 4.08
C GLU A 340 -12.30 6.20 3.42
N THR A 341 -13.50 5.82 2.98
CA THR A 341 -13.76 4.54 2.33
C THR A 341 -13.43 4.63 0.86
N ILE A 342 -12.36 3.98 0.44
CA ILE A 342 -11.92 3.96 -0.97
C ILE A 342 -13.02 3.50 -1.93
N TYR A 343 -13.87 2.56 -1.52
CA TYR A 343 -14.97 2.05 -2.34
C TYR A 343 -15.98 3.14 -2.68
N LEU A 344 -16.40 3.92 -1.69
CA LEU A 344 -17.32 5.04 -1.92
C LEU A 344 -16.65 6.18 -2.69
N MET A 345 -15.34 6.41 -2.49
CA MET A 345 -14.59 7.37 -3.28
C MET A 345 -14.61 6.99 -4.77
N ILE A 346 -14.32 5.73 -5.10
CA ILE A 346 -14.34 5.24 -6.48
C ILE A 346 -15.77 5.35 -7.06
N ALA A 347 -16.79 4.96 -6.29
CA ALA A 347 -18.18 5.09 -6.74
C ALA A 347 -18.57 6.54 -7.01
N ALA A 348 -18.24 7.46 -6.12
CA ALA A 348 -18.52 8.88 -6.26
C ALA A 348 -17.85 9.49 -7.48
N GLU A 349 -16.55 9.24 -7.66
CA GLU A 349 -15.75 9.87 -8.70
C GLU A 349 -15.91 9.22 -10.08
N THR A 350 -16.11 7.90 -10.13
CA THR A 350 -16.08 7.14 -11.40
C THR A 350 -17.32 6.27 -11.64
N GLY A 351 -18.30 6.31 -10.74
CA GLY A 351 -19.58 5.60 -10.85
C GLY A 351 -19.57 4.18 -10.30
N TRP A 352 -20.76 3.65 -10.03
CA TRP A 352 -20.96 2.30 -9.51
C TRP A 352 -20.43 1.21 -10.43
N LEU A 353 -20.49 1.39 -11.75
CA LEU A 353 -19.96 0.42 -12.71
C LEU A 353 -18.46 0.24 -12.55
N ASN A 354 -17.72 1.33 -12.36
CA ASN A 354 -16.29 1.25 -12.18
C ASN A 354 -15.91 0.64 -10.81
N LEU A 355 -16.73 0.91 -9.78
CA LEU A 355 -16.56 0.21 -8.49
C LEU A 355 -16.72 -1.30 -8.66
N ILE A 356 -17.71 -1.78 -9.45
CA ILE A 356 -17.88 -3.22 -9.71
C ILE A 356 -16.63 -3.79 -10.40
N VAL A 357 -16.05 -3.08 -11.37
CA VAL A 357 -14.80 -3.49 -12.03
C VAL A 357 -13.65 -3.54 -11.03
N PHE A 358 -13.51 -2.53 -10.17
CA PHE A 358 -12.48 -2.48 -9.14
C PHE A 358 -12.63 -3.64 -8.14
N MET A 359 -13.84 -3.89 -7.63
CA MET A 359 -14.11 -5.02 -6.73
C MET A 359 -13.84 -6.37 -7.41
N SER A 360 -14.20 -6.50 -8.69
CA SER A 360 -13.90 -7.69 -9.48
C SER A 360 -12.39 -7.92 -9.64
N MET A 361 -11.61 -6.85 -9.79
CA MET A 361 -10.15 -6.92 -9.83
C MET A 361 -9.56 -7.39 -8.49
N LEU A 362 -10.01 -6.85 -7.37
CA LEU A 362 -9.57 -7.27 -6.04
C LEU A 362 -9.91 -8.74 -5.78
N LEU A 363 -11.16 -9.13 -6.10
CA LEU A 363 -11.62 -10.52 -5.97
C LEU A 363 -10.83 -11.45 -6.88
N PHE A 364 -10.52 -11.05 -8.10
CA PHE A 364 -9.71 -11.84 -9.03
C PHE A 364 -8.33 -12.17 -8.44
N PHE A 365 -7.61 -11.19 -7.89
CA PHE A 365 -6.31 -11.43 -7.27
C PHE A 365 -6.42 -12.30 -6.02
N TYR A 366 -7.46 -12.10 -5.21
CA TYR A 366 -7.70 -12.95 -4.04
C TYR A 366 -7.96 -14.39 -4.41
N VAL A 367 -8.87 -14.64 -5.38
CA VAL A 367 -9.20 -15.97 -5.88
C VAL A 367 -7.98 -16.64 -6.53
N LYS A 368 -7.21 -15.91 -7.34
CA LYS A 368 -5.97 -16.45 -7.94
C LYS A 368 -4.95 -16.86 -6.89
N ASN A 369 -4.78 -16.06 -5.84
CA ASN A 369 -3.90 -16.42 -4.74
C ASN A 369 -4.41 -17.67 -3.99
N PHE A 370 -5.73 -17.79 -3.77
CA PHE A 370 -6.34 -18.96 -3.16
C PHE A 370 -6.19 -20.22 -4.04
N GLN A 371 -6.37 -20.10 -5.36
CA GLN A 371 -6.09 -21.18 -6.29
C GLN A 371 -4.63 -21.64 -6.22
N ASN A 372 -3.68 -20.71 -6.16
CA ASN A 372 -2.26 -21.00 -5.96
C ASN A 372 -2.00 -21.70 -4.63
N TYR A 373 -2.67 -21.28 -3.55
CA TYR A 373 -2.59 -21.95 -2.25
C TYR A 373 -3.02 -23.42 -2.33
N LEU A 374 -4.08 -23.72 -3.07
CA LEU A 374 -4.55 -25.10 -3.28
C LEU A 374 -3.59 -25.90 -4.18
N ALA A 375 -3.14 -25.31 -5.29
CA ALA A 375 -2.24 -25.93 -6.24
C ALA A 375 -0.87 -26.31 -5.61
N LEU A 376 -0.37 -25.45 -4.72
CA LEU A 376 0.88 -25.69 -3.99
C LEU A 376 0.75 -26.69 -2.82
N LYS A 377 -0.38 -27.39 -2.67
CA LYS A 377 -0.55 -28.40 -1.62
C LYS A 377 0.41 -29.59 -1.80
N HIS A 378 0.69 -29.96 -3.03
CA HIS A 378 1.52 -31.11 -3.41
C HIS A 378 2.66 -30.67 -4.34
N GLY A 379 3.70 -31.50 -4.47
CA GLY A 379 4.81 -31.28 -5.40
C GLY A 379 6.01 -30.49 -4.84
N LYS A 380 6.98 -30.26 -5.73
CA LYS A 380 8.29 -29.65 -5.40
C LYS A 380 8.20 -28.20 -4.91
N TRP A 381 7.13 -27.49 -5.25
CA TRP A 381 6.91 -26.08 -4.91
C TRP A 381 6.15 -25.86 -3.62
N ARG A 382 5.74 -26.94 -2.93
CA ARG A 382 5.02 -26.88 -1.64
C ARG A 382 5.68 -25.97 -0.60
N LYS A 383 7.02 -25.88 -0.61
CA LYS A 383 7.78 -25.05 0.32
C LYS A 383 7.45 -23.55 0.23
N TYR A 384 6.90 -23.06 -0.90
CA TYR A 384 6.54 -21.65 -1.13
C TYR A 384 5.07 -21.34 -0.82
N ARG A 385 4.30 -22.32 -0.38
CA ARG A 385 2.89 -22.15 -0.02
C ARG A 385 2.69 -21.08 1.07
N TYR A 386 3.73 -20.80 1.88
CA TYR A 386 3.71 -19.76 2.89
C TYR A 386 3.42 -18.36 2.29
N LEU A 387 3.83 -18.09 1.05
CA LEU A 387 3.54 -16.82 0.37
C LEU A 387 2.04 -16.65 0.17
N CYS A 388 1.36 -17.72 -0.30
CA CYS A 388 -0.08 -17.67 -0.48
C CYS A 388 -0.81 -17.52 0.86
N ILE A 389 -0.37 -18.20 1.92
CA ILE A 389 -0.93 -18.08 3.27
C ILE A 389 -0.82 -16.63 3.76
N ALA A 390 0.37 -16.00 3.61
CA ALA A 390 0.59 -14.61 3.98
C ALA A 390 -0.35 -13.66 3.22
N LEU A 391 -0.43 -13.82 1.89
CA LEU A 391 -1.24 -12.96 1.05
C LEU A 391 -2.75 -13.16 1.27
N ILE A 392 -3.22 -14.38 1.61
CA ILE A 392 -4.64 -14.58 1.98
C ILE A 392 -4.97 -13.75 3.22
N GLY A 393 -4.14 -13.81 4.27
CA GLY A 393 -4.36 -13.03 5.49
C GLY A 393 -4.24 -11.52 5.25
N ALA A 394 -3.20 -11.08 4.55
CA ALA A 394 -2.96 -9.66 4.28
C ALA A 394 -4.05 -9.05 3.39
N LEU A 395 -4.39 -9.68 2.26
CA LEU A 395 -5.39 -9.15 1.33
C LEU A 395 -6.78 -9.11 1.95
N LEU A 396 -7.17 -10.15 2.70
CA LEU A 396 -8.45 -10.13 3.42
C LEU A 396 -8.53 -8.92 4.37
N SER A 397 -7.46 -8.65 5.10
CA SER A 397 -7.42 -7.53 6.06
C SER A 397 -7.38 -6.16 5.38
N ILE A 398 -6.75 -6.04 4.21
CA ILE A 398 -6.65 -4.76 3.48
C ILE A 398 -7.94 -4.46 2.71
N TYR A 399 -8.67 -5.49 2.26
CA TYR A 399 -9.92 -5.30 1.50
C TYR A 399 -11.12 -4.99 2.39
N LEU A 400 -11.03 -5.22 3.70
CA LEU A 400 -12.02 -4.84 4.72
C LEU A 400 -11.78 -3.44 5.28
#